data_7f972bfdef134568f1e0de5891c5a055
#
_entry.id   7f972bfdef134568f1e0de5891c5a055
#
_cell.length_a   1.000
_cell.length_b   1.000
_cell.length_c   1.000
_cell.angle_alpha   90.00
_cell.angle_beta   90.00
_cell.angle_gamma   90.00
#
_symmetry.space_group_name_H-M   'P 1'
#
loop_
_entity.id
_entity.type
_entity.pdbx_description
1 polymer ?
#
loop_
_entity_poly.entity_id
_entity_poly.type
_entity_poly.pdbx_seq_one_letter_code
_entity_poly.pdbx_strand_id
1 'polypeptide(L)'
;MVKVLIKKLDPQVKIPNYKTAGASGMDLMAFTKEPIKLAPKSSCLVPTGLSVAFSKDYEIQIRPRSGLAAKSNISVLNTPGTIDSDYRGEIKIILFNHGNNEFVINNNDRVAQMILLPINKMELEEVENLPDTLRGKGGFGSTGK
;
A
#
# COMPACT_ATOMS: atom_id res chain seq x y z
N MET A 1 -1.01 -6.76 20.73
CA MET A 1 -1.74 -6.35 19.49
C MET A 1 -2.05 -4.87 19.55
N VAL A 2 -1.92 -4.17 18.44
CA VAL A 2 -2.22 -2.73 18.31
C VAL A 2 -3.68 -2.57 17.88
N LYS A 3 -4.42 -1.68 18.52
CA LYS A 3 -5.81 -1.39 18.18
C LYS A 3 -5.86 -0.41 16.98
N VAL A 4 -6.54 -0.82 15.91
CA VAL A 4 -6.88 0.01 14.75
C VAL A 4 -8.40 0.12 14.69
N LEU A 5 -8.92 1.34 14.70
CA LEU A 5 -10.34 1.59 14.47
C LEU A 5 -10.59 1.56 12.97
N ILE A 6 -11.65 0.90 12.55
CA ILE A 6 -12.03 0.80 11.14
C ILE A 6 -13.50 1.19 10.97
N LYS A 7 -13.76 2.04 9.97
CA LYS A 7 -15.10 2.48 9.60
C LYS A 7 -15.42 1.96 8.21
N LYS A 8 -16.56 1.32 8.06
CA LYS A 8 -17.17 1.00 6.78
C LYS A 8 -17.93 2.23 6.27
N LEU A 9 -17.70 2.63 5.03
CA LEU A 9 -18.41 3.72 4.37
C LEU A 9 -19.75 3.25 3.76
N ASP A 10 -19.91 1.93 3.62
CA ASP A 10 -21.14 1.27 3.18
C ASP A 10 -21.33 -0.03 4.00
N PRO A 11 -22.57 -0.39 4.41
CA PRO A 11 -22.84 -1.62 5.16
C PRO A 11 -22.36 -2.90 4.48
N GLN A 12 -22.28 -2.94 3.15
CA GLN A 12 -21.87 -4.11 2.37
C GLN A 12 -20.36 -4.31 2.32
N VAL A 13 -19.56 -3.31 2.70
CA VAL A 13 -18.09 -3.41 2.76
C VAL A 13 -17.66 -4.51 3.73
N LYS A 14 -16.74 -5.36 3.29
CA LYS A 14 -16.15 -6.42 4.13
C LYS A 14 -14.94 -5.89 4.89
N ILE A 15 -14.90 -6.15 6.19
CA ILE A 15 -13.72 -5.84 7.01
C ILE A 15 -12.62 -6.86 6.70
N PRO A 16 -11.39 -6.41 6.40
CA PRO A 16 -10.26 -7.31 6.15
C PRO A 16 -9.87 -8.10 7.43
N ASN A 17 -9.27 -9.26 7.22
CA ASN A 17 -8.74 -10.08 8.30
C ASN A 17 -7.44 -10.78 7.88
N TYR A 18 -6.63 -11.17 8.86
CA TYR A 18 -5.49 -12.06 8.62
C TYR A 18 -5.98 -13.43 8.18
N LYS A 19 -5.40 -13.97 7.12
CA LYS A 19 -5.81 -15.28 6.57
C LYS A 19 -5.15 -16.45 7.30
N THR A 20 -3.98 -16.21 7.89
CA THR A 20 -3.25 -17.19 8.70
C THR A 20 -2.66 -16.50 9.93
N ALA A 21 -2.31 -17.26 10.96
CA ALA A 21 -1.68 -16.71 12.18
C ALA A 21 -0.32 -16.04 11.91
N GLY A 22 0.40 -16.46 10.87
CA GLY A 22 1.69 -15.90 10.48
C GLY A 22 1.61 -14.82 9.41
N ALA A 23 0.41 -14.42 8.94
CA ALA A 23 0.28 -13.40 7.93
C ALA A 23 0.67 -12.02 8.48
N SER A 24 1.51 -11.28 7.74
CA SER A 24 1.93 -9.92 8.10
C SER A 24 0.94 -8.86 7.58
N GLY A 25 0.16 -9.18 6.56
CA GLY A 25 -0.79 -8.26 5.93
C GLY A 25 -2.20 -8.81 5.84
N MET A 26 -3.16 -7.90 5.68
CA MET A 26 -4.56 -8.21 5.38
C MET A 26 -4.86 -7.80 3.94
N ASP A 27 -5.53 -8.67 3.18
CA ASP A 27 -5.99 -8.32 1.83
C ASP A 27 -7.04 -7.20 1.87
N LEU A 28 -6.88 -6.19 1.01
CA LEU A 28 -7.87 -5.17 0.74
C LEU A 28 -8.66 -5.53 -0.51
N MET A 29 -9.96 -5.37 -0.43
CA MET A 29 -10.89 -5.69 -1.52
C MET A 29 -11.41 -4.41 -2.17
N ALA A 30 -11.59 -4.45 -3.47
CA ALA A 30 -12.29 -3.43 -4.20
C ALA A 30 -13.75 -3.33 -3.75
N PHE A 31 -14.26 -2.13 -3.57
CA PHE A 31 -15.67 -1.86 -3.33
C PHE A 31 -16.19 -0.96 -4.44
N THR A 32 -16.88 -1.54 -5.41
CA THR A 32 -17.37 -0.84 -6.60
C THR A 32 -18.76 -1.35 -7.00
N LYS A 33 -19.57 -0.46 -7.55
CA LYS A 33 -20.90 -0.82 -8.08
C LYS A 33 -20.80 -1.49 -9.44
N GLU A 34 -19.88 -1.00 -10.28
CA GLU A 34 -19.64 -1.51 -11.62
C GLU A 34 -18.17 -1.97 -11.74
N PRO A 35 -17.87 -2.97 -12.58
CA PRO A 35 -16.49 -3.39 -12.83
C PRO A 35 -15.62 -2.23 -13.31
N ILE A 36 -14.41 -2.10 -12.76
CA ILE A 36 -13.42 -1.12 -13.20
C ILE A 36 -12.53 -1.77 -14.25
N LYS A 37 -12.48 -1.18 -15.45
CA LYS A 37 -11.61 -1.61 -16.54
C LYS A 37 -10.30 -0.84 -16.49
N LEU A 38 -9.20 -1.55 -16.28
CA LEU A 38 -7.86 -0.98 -16.22
C LEU A 38 -7.12 -1.32 -17.52
N ALA A 39 -7.03 -0.35 -18.41
CA ALA A 39 -6.36 -0.49 -19.68
C ALA A 39 -4.86 -0.81 -19.53
N PRO A 40 -4.21 -1.42 -20.54
CA PRO A 40 -2.77 -1.61 -20.54
C PRO A 40 -2.01 -0.29 -20.37
N LYS A 41 -0.90 -0.34 -19.62
CA LYS A 41 0.00 0.80 -19.41
C LYS A 41 -0.67 2.03 -18.77
N SER A 42 -1.76 1.82 -18.05
CA SER A 42 -2.50 2.89 -17.36
C SER A 42 -2.69 2.60 -15.87
N SER A 43 -3.18 3.59 -15.15
CA SER A 43 -3.53 3.48 -13.73
C SER A 43 -5.00 3.79 -13.50
N CYS A 44 -5.53 3.27 -12.39
CA CYS A 44 -6.85 3.64 -11.89
C CYS A 44 -6.85 3.71 -10.37
N LEU A 45 -7.81 4.44 -9.83
CA LEU A 45 -8.05 4.55 -8.40
C LEU A 45 -9.19 3.60 -7.99
N VAL A 46 -8.88 2.61 -7.16
CA VAL A 46 -9.83 1.57 -6.73
C VAL A 46 -10.29 1.87 -5.31
N PRO A 47 -11.57 2.15 -5.07
CA PRO A 47 -12.12 2.38 -3.74
C PRO A 47 -12.18 1.06 -2.95
N THR A 48 -12.04 1.16 -1.62
CA THR A 48 -12.19 0.02 -0.69
C THR A 48 -13.40 0.14 0.21
N GLY A 49 -14.01 1.32 0.29
CA GLY A 49 -15.11 1.62 1.20
C GLY A 49 -14.69 1.64 2.68
N LEU A 50 -13.40 1.77 2.98
CA LEU A 50 -12.86 1.70 4.34
C LEU A 50 -12.12 2.99 4.69
N SER A 51 -12.30 3.43 5.95
CA SER A 51 -11.48 4.46 6.60
C SER A 51 -10.95 3.93 7.93
N VAL A 52 -9.79 4.40 8.38
CA VAL A 52 -9.10 3.91 9.57
C VAL A 52 -8.65 5.04 10.50
N ALA A 53 -8.41 4.68 11.76
CA ALA A 53 -7.71 5.53 12.73
C ALA A 53 -6.87 4.64 13.67
N PHE A 54 -5.65 5.07 13.96
CA PHE A 54 -4.69 4.33 14.78
C PHE A 54 -3.70 5.28 15.46
N SER A 55 -2.85 4.76 16.37
CA SER A 55 -1.84 5.55 17.08
C SER A 55 -0.83 6.17 16.14
N LYS A 56 -0.38 7.40 16.46
CA LYS A 56 0.68 8.14 15.76
C LYS A 56 2.05 7.44 15.73
N ASP A 57 2.22 6.37 16.48
CA ASP A 57 3.45 5.59 16.53
C ASP A 57 3.54 4.55 15.41
N TYR A 58 2.51 4.50 14.54
CA TYR A 58 2.39 3.55 13.46
C TYR A 58 2.01 4.23 12.14
N GLU A 59 2.27 3.52 11.04
CA GLU A 59 1.70 3.77 9.72
C GLU A 59 1.04 2.50 9.19
N ILE A 60 0.14 2.64 8.22
CA ILE A 60 -0.31 1.50 7.40
C ILE A 60 0.31 1.65 6.02
N GLN A 61 1.01 0.60 5.58
CA GLN A 61 1.51 0.52 4.20
C GLN A 61 0.59 -0.30 3.32
N ILE A 62 0.33 0.23 2.13
CA ILE A 62 -0.38 -0.45 1.06
C ILE A 62 0.64 -1.03 0.10
N ARG A 63 0.62 -2.36 -0.04
CA ARG A 63 1.57 -3.12 -0.87
C ARG A 63 0.85 -3.96 -1.92
N PRO A 64 1.51 -4.26 -3.06
CA PRO A 64 0.96 -5.17 -4.06
C PRO A 64 0.76 -6.58 -3.51
N ARG A 65 -0.12 -7.32 -4.16
CA ARG A 65 -0.25 -8.76 -3.94
C ARG A 65 0.60 -9.50 -4.97
N SER A 66 1.46 -10.41 -4.48
CA SER A 66 2.37 -11.20 -5.34
C SER A 66 1.63 -11.95 -6.45
N GLY A 67 0.45 -12.49 -6.16
CA GLY A 67 -0.36 -13.20 -7.15
C GLY A 67 -0.85 -12.32 -8.30
N LEU A 68 -1.23 -11.05 -8.03
CA LEU A 68 -1.60 -10.11 -9.09
C LEU A 68 -0.38 -9.65 -9.89
N ALA A 69 0.73 -9.39 -9.21
CA ALA A 69 1.98 -9.01 -9.87
C ALA A 69 2.47 -10.12 -10.82
N ALA A 70 2.54 -11.36 -10.34
CA ALA A 70 3.09 -12.47 -11.11
C ALA A 70 2.18 -12.96 -12.26
N LYS A 71 0.85 -12.96 -12.04
CA LYS A 71 -0.09 -13.55 -13.02
C LYS A 71 -0.70 -12.53 -13.99
N SER A 72 -0.84 -11.28 -13.53
CA SER A 72 -1.58 -10.25 -14.27
C SER A 72 -0.77 -8.98 -14.53
N ASN A 73 0.49 -8.91 -14.07
CA ASN A 73 1.34 -7.73 -14.18
C ASN A 73 0.70 -6.46 -13.56
N ILE A 74 -0.07 -6.62 -12.47
CA ILE A 74 -0.72 -5.52 -11.77
C ILE A 74 0.08 -5.18 -10.52
N SER A 75 0.37 -3.89 -10.33
CA SER A 75 1.04 -3.38 -9.13
C SER A 75 0.23 -2.26 -8.46
N VAL A 76 0.60 -1.92 -7.23
CA VAL A 76 0.22 -0.65 -6.60
C VAL A 76 1.24 0.38 -7.06
N LEU A 77 0.80 1.41 -7.77
CA LEU A 77 1.68 2.36 -8.47
C LEU A 77 2.65 3.08 -7.53
N ASN A 78 2.15 3.52 -6.39
CA ASN A 78 2.91 4.26 -5.36
C ASN A 78 3.46 3.36 -4.23
N THR A 79 3.66 2.06 -4.50
CA THR A 79 4.10 1.12 -3.44
C THR A 79 5.50 1.46 -2.91
N PRO A 80 5.70 1.38 -1.57
CA PRO A 80 4.68 1.20 -0.52
C PRO A 80 3.85 2.48 -0.33
N GLY A 81 2.53 2.39 -0.55
CA GLY A 81 1.61 3.51 -0.30
C GLY A 81 1.48 3.75 1.21
N THR A 82 1.61 4.98 1.66
CA THR A 82 1.54 5.33 3.08
C THR A 82 0.15 5.84 3.44
N ILE A 83 -0.42 5.29 4.51
CA ILE A 83 -1.61 5.82 5.19
C ILE A 83 -1.15 6.35 6.54
N ASP A 84 -1.25 7.66 6.71
CA ASP A 84 -0.88 8.35 7.95
C ASP A 84 -1.92 8.13 9.05
N SER A 85 -1.47 8.18 10.30
CA SER A 85 -2.33 7.94 11.47
C SER A 85 -3.46 8.97 11.63
N ASP A 86 -3.32 10.16 11.06
CA ASP A 86 -4.29 11.25 11.07
C ASP A 86 -5.13 11.35 9.79
N TYR A 87 -4.88 10.50 8.78
CA TYR A 87 -5.74 10.41 7.60
C TYR A 87 -7.09 9.80 7.97
N ARG A 88 -8.19 10.46 7.58
CA ARG A 88 -9.58 10.03 7.85
C ARG A 88 -10.39 9.77 6.59
N GLY A 89 -9.79 9.96 5.43
CA GLY A 89 -10.43 9.67 4.15
C GLY A 89 -10.56 8.17 3.88
N GLU A 90 -11.21 7.86 2.78
CA GLU A 90 -11.30 6.49 2.28
C GLU A 90 -9.92 5.99 1.82
N ILE A 91 -9.56 4.78 2.22
CA ILE A 91 -8.41 4.08 1.63
C ILE A 91 -8.76 3.72 0.18
N LYS A 92 -8.02 4.30 -0.76
CA LYS A 92 -8.12 4.00 -2.20
C LYS A 92 -6.79 3.48 -2.71
N ILE A 93 -6.85 2.49 -3.58
CA ILE A 93 -5.66 1.82 -4.12
C ILE A 93 -5.38 2.32 -5.52
N ILE A 94 -4.17 2.83 -5.75
CA ILE A 94 -3.73 3.25 -7.09
C ILE A 94 -3.11 2.03 -7.76
N LEU A 95 -3.88 1.34 -8.63
CA LEU A 95 -3.37 0.21 -9.40
C LEU A 95 -2.77 0.67 -10.72
N PHE A 96 -1.72 -0.02 -11.16
CA PHE A 96 -1.11 0.14 -12.48
C PHE A 96 -1.04 -1.19 -13.21
N ASN A 97 -1.41 -1.19 -14.48
CA ASN A 97 -1.36 -2.34 -15.35
C ASN A 97 -0.09 -2.30 -16.23
N HIS A 98 0.92 -3.09 -15.88
CA HIS A 98 2.15 -3.25 -16.66
C HIS A 98 1.99 -4.22 -17.84
N GLY A 99 0.88 -4.95 -17.90
CA GLY A 99 0.56 -5.92 -18.95
C GLY A 99 0.21 -5.28 -20.29
N ASN A 100 -0.16 -6.15 -21.23
CA ASN A 100 -0.58 -5.73 -22.58
C ASN A 100 -2.08 -5.96 -22.82
N ASN A 101 -2.80 -6.54 -21.85
CA ASN A 101 -4.23 -6.78 -21.91
C ASN A 101 -4.97 -5.96 -20.86
N GLU A 102 -6.21 -5.62 -21.11
CA GLU A 102 -7.09 -5.00 -20.13
C GLU A 102 -7.26 -5.93 -18.91
N PHE A 103 -7.22 -5.33 -17.71
CA PHE A 103 -7.50 -6.02 -16.46
C PHE A 103 -8.81 -5.51 -15.86
N VAL A 104 -9.75 -6.42 -15.58
CA VAL A 104 -11.05 -6.07 -15.01
C VAL A 104 -11.05 -6.33 -13.52
N ILE A 105 -11.46 -5.31 -12.74
CA ILE A 105 -11.57 -5.37 -11.28
C ILE A 105 -13.05 -5.39 -10.93
N ASN A 106 -13.49 -6.49 -10.32
CA ASN A 106 -14.86 -6.65 -9.86
C ASN A 106 -15.00 -6.31 -8.39
N ASN A 107 -16.23 -6.09 -7.94
CA ASN A 107 -16.52 -5.89 -6.52
C ASN A 107 -16.04 -7.10 -5.70
N ASN A 108 -15.40 -6.83 -4.56
CA ASN A 108 -14.75 -7.79 -3.67
C ASN A 108 -13.49 -8.48 -4.22
N ASP A 109 -12.96 -8.11 -5.39
CA ASP A 109 -11.65 -8.58 -5.81
C ASP A 109 -10.57 -8.08 -4.84
N ARG A 110 -9.64 -8.95 -4.48
CA ARG A 110 -8.50 -8.61 -3.61
C ARG A 110 -7.44 -7.91 -4.44
N VAL A 111 -7.29 -6.61 -4.25
CA VAL A 111 -6.48 -5.74 -5.13
C VAL A 111 -5.14 -5.33 -4.53
N ALA A 112 -5.02 -5.32 -3.21
CA ALA A 112 -3.81 -4.96 -2.49
C ALA A 112 -3.77 -5.66 -1.13
N GLN A 113 -2.73 -5.42 -0.36
CA GLN A 113 -2.66 -5.79 1.05
C GLN A 113 -2.24 -4.60 1.89
N MET A 114 -2.73 -4.50 3.11
CA MET A 114 -2.32 -3.49 4.10
C MET A 114 -1.53 -4.13 5.22
N ILE A 115 -0.49 -3.44 5.69
CA ILE A 115 0.41 -3.90 6.75
C ILE A 115 0.60 -2.74 7.72
N LEU A 116 0.42 -3.00 9.03
CA LEU A 116 0.70 -2.03 10.09
C LEU A 116 2.16 -2.12 10.49
N LEU A 117 2.86 -0.97 10.51
CA LEU A 117 4.27 -0.87 10.89
C LEU A 117 4.47 0.22 11.95
N PRO A 118 5.39 0.01 12.91
CA PRO A 118 5.84 1.08 13.77
C PRO A 118 6.68 2.07 12.96
N ILE A 119 6.61 3.36 13.34
CA ILE A 119 7.41 4.42 12.73
C ILE A 119 8.30 5.09 13.78
N ASN A 120 9.45 5.59 13.30
CA ASN A 120 10.26 6.55 14.04
C ASN A 120 10.21 7.88 13.29
N LYS A 121 9.98 8.98 14.01
CA LYS A 121 10.06 10.33 13.45
C LYS A 121 11.50 10.81 13.51
N MET A 122 11.95 11.43 12.43
CA MET A 122 13.26 12.07 12.36
C MET A 122 13.17 13.48 12.94
N GLU A 123 14.17 13.86 13.74
CA GLU A 123 14.49 15.25 14.03
C GLU A 123 15.69 15.61 13.14
N LEU A 124 15.52 16.60 12.28
CA LEU A 124 16.55 17.01 11.33
C LEU A 124 17.35 18.17 11.92
N GLU A 125 18.67 18.01 11.98
CA GLU A 125 19.63 19.02 12.36
C GLU A 125 20.47 19.39 11.16
N GLU A 126 20.49 20.68 10.79
CA GLU A 126 21.33 21.19 9.71
C GLU A 126 22.78 21.33 10.20
N VAL A 127 23.69 20.69 9.48
CA VAL A 127 25.13 20.75 9.73
C VAL A 127 25.89 21.11 8.47
N GLU A 128 27.03 21.77 8.60
CA GLU A 128 27.87 22.10 7.45
C GLU A 128 28.55 20.85 6.86
N ASN A 129 28.96 19.90 7.71
CA ASN A 129 29.64 18.68 7.31
C ASN A 129 29.05 17.46 8.01
N LEU A 130 28.87 16.38 7.28
CA LEU A 130 28.51 15.07 7.82
C LEU A 130 29.76 14.33 8.28
N PRO A 131 29.66 13.44 9.27
CA PRO A 131 30.75 12.58 9.68
C PRO A 131 31.30 11.72 8.54
N ASP A 132 32.62 11.56 8.47
CA ASP A 132 33.27 10.71 7.47
C ASP A 132 32.94 9.23 7.67
N THR A 133 32.84 8.50 6.54
CA THR A 133 32.66 7.04 6.55
C THR A 133 33.59 6.38 5.53
N LEU A 134 33.89 5.09 5.70
CA LEU A 134 34.67 4.33 4.72
C LEU A 134 34.03 4.29 3.32
N ARG A 135 32.71 4.36 3.23
CA ARG A 135 31.98 4.42 1.97
C ARG A 135 32.04 5.82 1.33
N GLY A 136 32.14 6.86 2.15
CA GLY A 136 32.12 8.25 1.70
C GLY A 136 30.95 8.54 0.75
N LYS A 137 31.24 9.12 -0.41
CA LYS A 137 30.28 9.48 -1.46
C LYS A 137 29.94 8.32 -2.42
N GLY A 138 30.46 7.11 -2.20
CA GLY A 138 30.27 5.96 -3.07
C GLY A 138 28.79 5.52 -3.12
N GLY A 139 28.23 5.43 -4.32
CA GLY A 139 26.84 5.00 -4.58
C GLY A 139 26.70 4.48 -6.02
N PHE A 140 25.47 4.18 -6.44
CA PHE A 140 25.13 3.80 -7.83
C PHE A 140 26.00 2.67 -8.41
N GLY A 141 26.31 1.64 -7.59
CA GLY A 141 27.12 0.51 -7.99
C GLY A 141 28.63 0.71 -7.79
N SER A 142 29.08 1.68 -6.98
CA SER A 142 30.50 1.95 -6.70
C SER A 142 31.25 0.78 -6.03
N THR A 143 30.55 -0.25 -5.54
CA THR A 143 31.12 -1.47 -4.95
C THR A 143 31.35 -2.60 -5.96
N GLY A 144 31.14 -2.33 -7.27
CA GLY A 144 31.28 -3.30 -8.35
C GLY A 144 30.03 -4.15 -8.58
N LYS A 145 30.07 -4.97 -9.65
CA LYS A 145 29.06 -5.98 -9.95
C LYS A 145 29.43 -7.26 -9.23
#